data_b7c650888ea0d195cf8443ec12295abe
#
_entry.id   b7c650888ea0d195cf8443ec12295abe
#
_cell.length_a   1.000
_cell.length_b   1.000
_cell.length_c   1.000
_cell.angle_alpha   90.00
_cell.angle_beta   90.00
_cell.angle_gamma   90.00
#
_symmetry.space_group_name_H-M   'P 1'
#
loop_
_entity.id
_entity.type
_entity.pdbx_description
1 polymer ?
#
loop_
_entity_poly.entity_id
_entity_poly.type
_entity_poly.pdbx_seq_one_letter_code
_entity_poly.pdbx_strand_id
1 'polypeptide(L)'
;MSGTARRRRRQGSGGTAAPAPTTAVGKMLALFAAAVRWFLVLLREIYGQFFVVTMDTLIQKPFLFILNKVHIEQHKRLTDLIGKRGRKTPLITVSNHCSSLDEPLLFSALIPWPILQWQLRWSLCNDDMFFKLGNVFAQLFFYAARGLPIWRNRSMDQPSFQEFCTKARKGGWCHIFPEGRIWQPWKLNAEGRRLGPLRPGVGKLIAHCEEVDPVVLPFYHTGMHRVLPQLPNSRAQAFPPKTGNTLRIRVGEPIPVGDLLEEYRERRDARLLDRARQLQRSRLCRPCQLG
;
A
#
# COMPACT_ATOMS: atom_id res chain seq x y z
N MET A 1 0.97 -51.40 23.25
CA MET A 1 2.26 -50.85 22.79
C MET A 1 2.09 -49.32 22.75
N SER A 2 2.74 -48.64 23.70
CA SER A 2 2.64 -47.22 23.98
C SER A 2 3.54 -46.41 23.05
N GLY A 3 3.00 -45.41 22.38
CA GLY A 3 3.72 -44.45 21.54
C GLY A 3 3.57 -43.04 22.12
N THR A 4 4.56 -42.61 22.89
CA THR A 4 4.66 -41.28 23.52
C THR A 4 4.96 -40.22 22.49
N ALA A 5 4.02 -39.29 22.25
CA ALA A 5 4.21 -38.11 21.41
C ALA A 5 5.02 -37.04 22.15
N ARG A 6 6.25 -36.81 21.73
CA ARG A 6 7.13 -35.72 22.17
C ARG A 6 6.62 -34.37 21.68
N ARG A 7 6.07 -33.57 22.58
CA ARG A 7 5.75 -32.14 22.40
C ARG A 7 7.04 -31.33 22.26
N ARG A 8 7.41 -30.93 21.05
CA ARG A 8 8.49 -29.93 20.84
C ARG A 8 7.98 -28.55 21.25
N ARG A 9 8.48 -28.04 22.36
CA ARG A 9 8.40 -26.62 22.75
C ARG A 9 9.16 -25.81 21.71
N ARG A 10 8.43 -24.96 20.96
CA ARG A 10 9.04 -23.87 20.20
C ARG A 10 9.44 -22.77 21.21
N GLN A 11 10.72 -22.62 21.42
CA GLN A 11 11.29 -21.44 22.06
C GLN A 11 11.10 -20.26 21.13
N GLY A 12 10.35 -19.26 21.59
CA GLY A 12 10.25 -17.97 20.93
C GLY A 12 11.62 -17.27 21.05
N SER A 13 12.26 -17.01 19.94
CA SER A 13 13.43 -16.13 19.89
C SER A 13 12.96 -14.68 20.10
N GLY A 14 12.96 -14.24 21.35
CA GLY A 14 12.91 -12.83 21.69
C GLY A 14 14.18 -12.18 21.15
N GLY A 15 14.05 -11.44 20.06
CA GLY A 15 15.11 -10.58 19.56
C GLY A 15 15.35 -9.45 20.57
N THR A 16 16.32 -9.64 21.45
CA THR A 16 16.82 -8.57 22.32
C THR A 16 17.50 -7.53 21.45
N ALA A 17 16.99 -6.30 21.47
CA ALA A 17 17.67 -5.17 20.84
C ALA A 17 19.09 -5.08 21.43
N ALA A 18 20.10 -4.95 20.56
CA ALA A 18 21.48 -4.82 20.99
C ALA A 18 21.61 -3.61 21.95
N PRO A 19 22.35 -3.75 23.08
CA PRO A 19 22.52 -2.68 24.02
C PRO A 19 23.19 -1.47 23.36
N ALA A 20 22.73 -0.26 23.71
CA ALA A 20 23.29 0.97 23.18
C ALA A 20 24.79 1.08 23.53
N PRO A 21 25.66 1.59 22.64
CA PRO A 21 27.08 1.70 22.86
C PRO A 21 27.37 2.65 24.03
N THR A 22 28.07 2.16 25.06
CA THR A 22 28.35 2.91 26.29
C THR A 22 29.61 3.76 26.21
N THR A 23 30.54 3.45 25.29
CA THR A 23 31.80 4.18 25.13
C THR A 23 31.67 5.34 24.12
N ALA A 24 32.48 6.39 24.27
CA ALA A 24 32.54 7.53 23.33
C ALA A 24 32.83 7.06 21.88
N VAL A 25 33.75 6.14 21.72
CA VAL A 25 34.11 5.51 20.43
C VAL A 25 32.92 4.74 19.87
N GLY A 26 32.21 3.98 20.69
CA GLY A 26 31.00 3.25 20.26
C GLY A 26 29.87 4.17 19.80
N LYS A 27 29.67 5.32 20.47
CA LYS A 27 28.71 6.35 20.06
C LYS A 27 29.11 6.97 18.73
N MET A 28 30.39 7.28 18.52
CA MET A 28 30.92 7.84 17.28
C MET A 28 30.75 6.86 16.10
N LEU A 29 31.06 5.58 16.30
CA LEU A 29 30.84 4.54 15.29
C LEU A 29 29.36 4.37 14.95
N ALA A 30 28.48 4.42 15.94
CA ALA A 30 27.02 4.35 15.72
C ALA A 30 26.50 5.56 14.94
N LEU A 31 26.99 6.77 15.22
CA LEU A 31 26.66 7.99 14.46
C LEU A 31 27.17 7.92 13.02
N PHE A 32 28.41 7.44 12.82
CA PHE A 32 28.96 7.23 11.49
C PHE A 32 28.14 6.19 10.69
N ALA A 33 27.82 5.06 11.29
CA ALA A 33 26.97 4.03 10.67
C ALA A 33 25.57 4.55 10.36
N ALA A 34 25.00 5.40 11.22
CA ALA A 34 23.71 6.06 10.95
C ALA A 34 23.81 7.05 9.77
N ALA A 35 24.88 7.86 9.72
CA ALA A 35 25.12 8.79 8.62
C ALA A 35 25.32 8.06 7.28
N VAL A 36 26.10 6.99 7.26
CA VAL A 36 26.29 6.15 6.07
C VAL A 36 24.95 5.52 5.63
N ARG A 37 24.17 4.99 6.56
CA ARG A 37 22.84 4.46 6.27
C ARG A 37 21.92 5.52 5.69
N TRP A 38 21.90 6.70 6.28
CA TRP A 38 21.11 7.83 5.78
C TRP A 38 21.54 8.26 4.37
N PHE A 39 22.84 8.34 4.12
CA PHE A 39 23.39 8.66 2.81
C PHE A 39 23.02 7.60 1.75
N LEU A 40 23.10 6.31 2.07
CA LEU A 40 22.69 5.23 1.17
C LEU A 40 21.17 5.28 0.87
N VAL A 41 20.37 5.62 1.88
CA VAL A 41 18.91 5.83 1.68
C VAL A 41 18.67 7.00 0.72
N LEU A 42 19.37 8.11 0.92
CA LEU A 42 19.26 9.30 0.07
C LEU A 42 19.66 9.00 -1.39
N LEU A 43 20.80 8.33 -1.60
CA LEU A 43 21.24 7.91 -2.92
C LEU A 43 20.19 7.01 -3.59
N ARG A 44 19.65 6.06 -2.85
CA ARG A 44 18.61 5.16 -3.36
C ARG A 44 17.36 5.92 -3.77
N GLU A 45 16.91 6.90 -2.97
CA GLU A 45 15.75 7.74 -3.31
C GLU A 45 16.00 8.57 -4.58
N ILE A 46 17.20 9.19 -4.71
CA ILE A 46 17.58 9.98 -5.89
C ILE A 46 17.61 9.10 -7.14
N TYR A 47 18.32 7.97 -7.09
CA TYR A 47 18.37 7.03 -8.20
C TYR A 47 16.99 6.48 -8.56
N GLY A 48 16.20 6.14 -7.55
CA GLY A 48 14.86 5.64 -7.75
C GLY A 48 13.94 6.66 -8.43
N GLN A 49 13.99 7.91 -7.98
CA GLN A 49 13.22 8.98 -8.60
C GLN A 49 13.66 9.23 -10.04
N PHE A 50 14.96 9.32 -10.28
CA PHE A 50 15.50 9.47 -11.64
C PHE A 50 15.04 8.34 -12.56
N PHE A 51 15.10 7.09 -12.12
CA PHE A 51 14.69 5.95 -12.89
C PHE A 51 13.18 5.96 -13.19
N VAL A 52 12.35 6.24 -12.18
CA VAL A 52 10.89 6.31 -12.34
C VAL A 52 10.52 7.44 -13.32
N VAL A 53 11.13 8.61 -13.19
CA VAL A 53 10.90 9.74 -14.10
C VAL A 53 11.31 9.40 -15.53
N THR A 54 12.46 8.74 -15.70
CA THR A 54 12.97 8.32 -17.02
C THR A 54 12.02 7.29 -17.65
N MET A 55 11.60 6.27 -16.91
CA MET A 55 10.65 5.27 -17.38
C MET A 55 9.29 5.89 -17.73
N ASP A 56 8.80 6.79 -16.91
CA ASP A 56 7.56 7.50 -17.16
C ASP A 56 7.65 8.35 -18.43
N THR A 57 8.72 9.10 -18.58
CA THR A 57 8.91 10.03 -19.70
C THR A 57 9.15 9.32 -21.03
N LEU A 58 10.05 8.32 -21.04
CA LEU A 58 10.49 7.70 -22.28
C LEU A 58 9.64 6.50 -22.72
N ILE A 59 8.93 5.87 -21.79
CA ILE A 59 8.15 4.65 -22.08
C ILE A 59 6.67 4.83 -21.78
N GLN A 60 6.31 5.19 -20.54
CA GLN A 60 4.91 5.14 -20.13
C GLN A 60 4.07 6.24 -20.78
N LYS A 61 4.51 7.49 -20.78
CA LYS A 61 3.79 8.59 -21.43
C LYS A 61 3.70 8.44 -22.95
N PRO A 62 4.76 8.12 -23.70
CA PRO A 62 4.64 7.81 -25.12
C PRO A 62 3.67 6.65 -25.40
N PHE A 63 3.75 5.57 -24.62
CA PHE A 63 2.81 4.46 -24.75
C PHE A 63 1.36 4.90 -24.54
N LEU A 64 1.10 5.75 -23.55
CA LEU A 64 -0.24 6.23 -23.23
C LEU A 64 -0.78 7.25 -24.23
N PHE A 65 0.01 8.25 -24.58
CA PHE A 65 -0.48 9.43 -25.30
C PHE A 65 -0.17 9.43 -26.80
N ILE A 66 0.78 8.59 -27.24
CA ILE A 66 1.08 8.41 -28.68
C ILE A 66 0.46 7.12 -29.21
N LEU A 67 0.64 6.00 -28.49
CA LEU A 67 0.19 4.69 -28.95
C LEU A 67 -1.23 4.32 -28.50
N ASN A 68 -1.80 5.07 -27.57
CA ASN A 68 -3.16 4.91 -27.06
C ASN A 68 -3.85 6.28 -26.95
N LYS A 69 -5.11 6.29 -26.52
CA LYS A 69 -5.87 7.52 -26.25
C LYS A 69 -6.24 7.55 -24.78
N VAL A 70 -5.98 8.67 -24.10
CA VAL A 70 -6.29 8.83 -22.67
C VAL A 70 -7.26 9.99 -22.49
N HIS A 71 -8.38 9.73 -21.82
CA HIS A 71 -9.36 10.73 -21.41
C HIS A 71 -9.48 10.73 -19.91
N ILE A 72 -9.26 11.88 -19.29
CA ILE A 72 -9.32 12.03 -17.83
C ILE A 72 -10.39 13.07 -17.51
N GLU A 73 -11.43 12.63 -16.80
CA GLU A 73 -12.46 13.51 -16.28
C GLU A 73 -12.15 13.93 -14.85
N GLN A 74 -12.41 15.20 -14.53
CA GLN A 74 -12.20 15.78 -13.20
C GLN A 74 -10.76 15.65 -12.67
N HIS A 75 -9.79 15.66 -13.57
CA HIS A 75 -8.35 15.52 -13.25
C HIS A 75 -7.86 16.53 -12.21
N LYS A 76 -8.38 17.76 -12.28
CA LYS A 76 -8.03 18.86 -11.38
C LYS A 76 -8.27 18.52 -9.90
N ARG A 77 -9.26 17.70 -9.56
CA ARG A 77 -9.49 17.27 -8.17
C ARG A 77 -8.28 16.55 -7.57
N LEU A 78 -7.70 15.62 -8.31
CA LEU A 78 -6.53 14.88 -7.85
C LEU A 78 -5.30 15.79 -7.78
N THR A 79 -5.03 16.58 -8.82
CA THR A 79 -3.86 17.45 -8.88
C THR A 79 -3.89 18.54 -7.81
N ASP A 80 -5.07 19.11 -7.52
CA ASP A 80 -5.24 20.07 -6.43
C ASP A 80 -4.98 19.42 -5.07
N LEU A 81 -5.50 18.22 -4.83
CA LEU A 81 -5.23 17.49 -3.58
C LEU A 81 -3.75 17.12 -3.44
N ILE A 82 -3.07 16.74 -4.51
CA ILE A 82 -1.64 16.45 -4.46
C ILE A 82 -0.85 17.72 -4.12
N GLY A 83 -1.17 18.85 -4.76
CA GLY A 83 -0.42 20.10 -4.64
C GLY A 83 -0.79 20.96 -3.43
N LYS A 84 -2.05 20.97 -3.02
CA LYS A 84 -2.60 21.97 -2.07
C LYS A 84 -2.97 21.41 -0.70
N ARG A 85 -3.07 20.07 -0.53
CA ARG A 85 -3.36 19.50 0.78
C ARG A 85 -2.26 19.79 1.78
N GLY A 86 -2.60 19.90 3.05
CA GLY A 86 -1.62 20.04 4.12
C GLY A 86 -0.62 18.88 4.13
N ARG A 87 0.64 19.16 4.40
CA ARG A 87 1.72 18.14 4.40
C ARG A 87 1.47 16.96 5.35
N LYS A 88 0.67 17.18 6.39
CA LYS A 88 0.30 16.15 7.38
C LYS A 88 -1.02 15.45 7.05
N THR A 89 -1.78 15.92 6.06
CA THR A 89 -3.06 15.34 5.66
C THR A 89 -2.83 14.16 4.72
N PRO A 90 -3.16 12.92 5.11
CA PRO A 90 -3.03 11.75 4.24
C PRO A 90 -3.94 11.86 3.02
N LEU A 91 -3.45 11.43 1.86
CA LEU A 91 -4.27 11.21 0.67
C LEU A 91 -4.34 9.71 0.41
N ILE A 92 -5.54 9.15 0.49
CA ILE A 92 -5.80 7.76 0.18
C ILE A 92 -6.60 7.72 -1.13
N THR A 93 -5.97 7.26 -2.22
CA THR A 93 -6.70 7.04 -3.46
C THR A 93 -7.11 5.59 -3.60
N VAL A 94 -8.31 5.37 -4.12
CA VAL A 94 -8.85 4.03 -4.34
C VAL A 94 -9.38 3.91 -5.76
N SER A 95 -9.13 2.77 -6.43
CA SER A 95 -9.67 2.52 -7.76
C SER A 95 -9.95 1.03 -8.00
N ASN A 96 -10.70 0.75 -9.06
CA ASN A 96 -10.83 -0.61 -9.58
C ASN A 96 -9.48 -1.12 -10.11
N HIS A 97 -9.33 -2.46 -10.21
CA HIS A 97 -8.10 -3.12 -10.66
C HIS A 97 -8.38 -4.13 -11.76
N CYS A 98 -8.04 -3.80 -12.99
CA CYS A 98 -8.33 -4.67 -14.12
C CYS A 98 -7.09 -5.11 -14.95
N SER A 99 -5.90 -4.60 -14.61
CA SER A 99 -4.64 -4.94 -15.28
C SER A 99 -3.44 -4.86 -14.34
N SER A 100 -2.42 -5.68 -14.53
CA SER A 100 -1.14 -5.52 -13.81
C SER A 100 -0.41 -4.23 -14.18
N LEU A 101 -0.74 -3.62 -15.30
CA LEU A 101 -0.23 -2.32 -15.72
C LEU A 101 -1.06 -1.14 -15.19
N ASP A 102 -2.13 -1.37 -14.43
CA ASP A 102 -2.91 -0.27 -13.85
C ASP A 102 -2.01 0.64 -13.02
N GLU A 103 -1.23 0.06 -12.13
CA GLU A 103 -0.41 0.82 -11.21
C GLU A 103 0.58 1.77 -11.92
N PRO A 104 1.47 1.33 -12.82
CA PRO A 104 2.38 2.24 -13.48
C PRO A 104 1.68 3.19 -14.47
N LEU A 105 0.77 2.69 -15.31
CA LEU A 105 0.23 3.49 -16.40
C LEU A 105 -0.85 4.48 -15.96
N LEU A 106 -1.72 4.13 -14.99
CA LEU A 106 -2.72 5.09 -14.50
C LEU A 106 -2.07 6.30 -13.83
N PHE A 107 -1.03 6.07 -13.03
CA PHE A 107 -0.35 7.17 -12.36
C PHE A 107 0.53 7.97 -13.31
N SER A 108 1.10 7.35 -14.34
CA SER A 108 1.71 8.07 -15.45
C SER A 108 0.71 9.00 -16.15
N ALA A 109 -0.53 8.53 -16.37
CA ALA A 109 -1.59 9.37 -16.94
C ALA A 109 -2.05 10.48 -15.99
N LEU A 110 -2.21 10.17 -14.71
CA LEU A 110 -2.79 11.06 -13.71
C LEU A 110 -1.83 12.12 -13.16
N ILE A 111 -0.51 11.86 -13.19
CA ILE A 111 0.47 12.80 -12.66
C ILE A 111 1.01 13.67 -13.78
N PRO A 112 0.72 15.00 -13.79
CA PRO A 112 1.28 15.91 -14.79
C PRO A 112 2.80 15.96 -14.69
N TRP A 113 3.43 16.15 -15.82
CA TRP A 113 4.88 16.26 -15.95
C TRP A 113 5.36 17.67 -15.61
N PRO A 114 6.55 17.84 -15.02
CA PRO A 114 7.39 16.98 -14.19
C PRO A 114 7.22 17.25 -12.69
N ILE A 115 6.40 18.23 -12.30
CA ILE A 115 6.40 18.88 -10.98
C ILE A 115 5.88 17.96 -9.89
N LEU A 116 4.91 17.09 -10.20
CA LEU A 116 4.24 16.27 -9.21
C LEU A 116 4.89 14.89 -9.00
N GLN A 117 5.89 14.52 -9.80
CA GLN A 117 6.55 13.22 -9.68
C GLN A 117 7.32 13.03 -8.37
N TRP A 118 7.72 14.12 -7.73
CA TRP A 118 8.32 14.10 -6.39
C TRP A 118 7.34 13.66 -5.29
N GLN A 119 6.04 13.70 -5.56
CA GLN A 119 4.97 13.29 -4.64
C GLN A 119 4.37 11.94 -5.06
N LEU A 120 5.21 10.97 -5.41
CA LEU A 120 4.73 9.64 -5.78
C LEU A 120 3.93 9.00 -4.65
N ARG A 121 2.87 8.29 -5.03
CA ARG A 121 2.06 7.49 -4.11
C ARG A 121 2.80 6.24 -3.67
N TRP A 122 2.55 5.82 -2.46
CA TRP A 122 2.87 4.47 -2.00
C TRP A 122 1.77 3.51 -2.44
N SER A 123 2.14 2.28 -2.78
CA SER A 123 1.20 1.22 -3.13
C SER A 123 1.65 -0.14 -2.64
N LEU A 124 0.72 -1.08 -2.61
CA LEU A 124 0.98 -2.47 -2.20
C LEU A 124 1.11 -3.33 -3.45
N CYS A 125 2.26 -3.96 -3.63
CA CYS A 125 2.56 -4.84 -4.75
C CYS A 125 2.63 -6.29 -4.29
N ASN A 126 2.10 -7.22 -5.09
CA ASN A 126 2.16 -8.63 -4.77
C ASN A 126 3.60 -9.15 -4.76
N ASP A 127 4.06 -9.70 -3.63
CA ASP A 127 5.40 -10.22 -3.45
C ASP A 127 5.76 -11.30 -4.49
N ASP A 128 4.83 -12.22 -4.75
CA ASP A 128 5.05 -13.32 -5.68
C ASP A 128 5.34 -12.87 -7.13
N MET A 129 4.82 -11.71 -7.54
CA MET A 129 5.01 -11.22 -8.90
C MET A 129 6.27 -10.37 -9.06
N PHE A 130 6.65 -9.60 -8.04
CA PHE A 130 7.59 -8.50 -8.22
C PHE A 130 8.87 -8.67 -7.40
N PHE A 131 8.81 -9.35 -6.28
CA PHE A 131 9.95 -9.45 -5.36
C PHE A 131 10.62 -10.84 -5.37
N LYS A 132 9.92 -11.89 -5.80
CA LYS A 132 10.49 -13.25 -5.93
C LYS A 132 11.43 -13.46 -7.10
N LEU A 133 11.56 -12.49 -8.00
CA LEU A 133 12.45 -12.58 -9.15
C LEU A 133 13.93 -12.72 -8.77
N GLY A 134 14.27 -12.74 -7.46
CA GLY A 134 15.63 -12.90 -6.96
C GLY A 134 16.63 -11.82 -7.43
N ASN A 135 16.13 -10.86 -8.21
CA ASN A 135 16.91 -9.80 -8.80
C ASN A 135 16.86 -8.56 -7.92
N VAL A 136 17.98 -8.22 -7.33
CA VAL A 136 18.14 -7.02 -6.50
C VAL A 136 17.71 -5.76 -7.24
N PHE A 137 17.95 -5.68 -8.56
CA PHE A 137 17.51 -4.53 -9.37
C PHE A 137 15.98 -4.41 -9.47
N ALA A 138 15.27 -5.53 -9.58
CA ALA A 138 13.81 -5.51 -9.57
C ALA A 138 13.27 -5.03 -8.21
N GLN A 139 13.85 -5.50 -7.12
CA GLN A 139 13.46 -5.06 -5.77
C GLN A 139 13.76 -3.57 -5.57
N LEU A 140 14.93 -3.09 -5.99
CA LEU A 140 15.27 -1.68 -5.97
C LEU A 140 14.32 -0.84 -6.82
N PHE A 141 13.94 -1.33 -8.00
CA PHE A 141 12.98 -0.67 -8.88
C PHE A 141 11.61 -0.53 -8.22
N PHE A 142 11.04 -1.61 -7.68
CA PHE A 142 9.73 -1.54 -7.03
C PHE A 142 9.74 -0.66 -5.80
N TYR A 143 10.81 -0.71 -5.02
CA TYR A 143 10.95 0.19 -3.88
C TYR A 143 11.09 1.66 -4.30
N ALA A 144 11.83 1.94 -5.37
CA ALA A 144 11.96 3.27 -5.96
C ALA A 144 10.62 3.79 -6.48
N ALA A 145 9.81 2.92 -7.09
CA ALA A 145 8.44 3.19 -7.49
C ALA A 145 7.46 3.26 -6.30
N ARG A 146 7.97 3.19 -5.04
CA ARG A 146 7.21 3.19 -3.79
C ARG A 146 6.20 2.05 -3.66
N GLY A 147 6.52 0.90 -4.26
CA GLY A 147 5.81 -0.34 -4.07
C GLY A 147 6.28 -1.07 -2.81
N LEU A 148 5.37 -1.46 -1.94
CA LEU A 148 5.65 -2.28 -0.76
C LEU A 148 5.15 -3.71 -0.99
N PRO A 149 5.96 -4.74 -0.70
CA PRO A 149 5.57 -6.13 -0.92
C PRO A 149 4.44 -6.55 0.01
N ILE A 150 3.39 -7.15 -0.52
CA ILE A 150 2.33 -7.76 0.29
C ILE A 150 2.12 -9.21 -0.12
N TRP A 151 2.06 -10.09 0.87
CA TRP A 151 1.79 -11.51 0.66
C TRP A 151 0.29 -11.75 0.68
N ARG A 152 -0.24 -12.19 -0.46
CA ARG A 152 -1.62 -12.68 -0.53
C ARG A 152 -1.75 -13.92 0.38
N ASN A 153 -2.91 -14.23 0.85
CA ASN A 153 -3.19 -15.38 1.73
C ASN A 153 -2.57 -15.29 3.15
N ARG A 154 -2.00 -14.16 3.53
CA ARG A 154 -1.61 -13.86 4.91
C ARG A 154 -2.55 -12.82 5.52
N SER A 155 -2.55 -12.73 6.85
CA SER A 155 -3.24 -11.64 7.55
C SER A 155 -2.79 -10.26 7.04
N MET A 156 -3.65 -9.26 7.18
CA MET A 156 -3.25 -7.86 6.93
C MET A 156 -2.22 -7.34 7.94
N ASP A 157 -1.97 -8.07 9.04
CA ASP A 157 -0.93 -7.74 10.02
C ASP A 157 0.46 -8.15 9.51
N GLN A 158 0.87 -7.53 8.41
CA GLN A 158 2.18 -7.72 7.79
C GLN A 158 3.02 -6.46 8.01
N PRO A 159 4.34 -6.59 8.20
CA PRO A 159 5.22 -5.43 8.36
C PRO A 159 5.07 -4.40 7.24
N SER A 160 4.94 -4.84 6.00
CA SER A 160 4.74 -3.96 4.86
C SER A 160 3.43 -3.19 4.89
N PHE A 161 2.35 -3.80 5.38
CA PHE A 161 1.09 -3.09 5.56
C PHE A 161 1.16 -2.08 6.69
N GLN A 162 1.85 -2.41 7.78
CA GLN A 162 2.12 -1.49 8.88
C GLN A 162 2.98 -0.31 8.42
N GLU A 163 3.99 -0.58 7.59
CA GLU A 163 4.79 0.48 6.95
C GLU A 163 3.91 1.36 6.06
N PHE A 164 3.05 0.77 5.24
CA PHE A 164 2.10 1.49 4.39
C PHE A 164 1.18 2.42 5.19
N CYS A 165 0.60 1.93 6.28
CA CYS A 165 -0.19 2.73 7.21
C CYS A 165 0.64 3.86 7.84
N THR A 166 1.89 3.61 8.18
CA THR A 166 2.81 4.62 8.72
C THR A 166 3.11 5.72 7.70
N LYS A 167 3.29 5.36 6.41
CA LYS A 167 3.46 6.35 5.33
C LYS A 167 2.20 7.22 5.20
N ALA A 168 1.01 6.63 5.21
CA ALA A 168 -0.25 7.38 5.19
C ALA A 168 -0.34 8.34 6.38
N ARG A 169 -0.20 7.84 7.61
CA ARG A 169 -0.30 8.65 8.84
C ARG A 169 0.67 9.82 8.89
N LYS A 170 1.81 9.73 8.21
CA LYS A 170 2.77 10.84 8.06
C LYS A 170 2.37 11.85 6.97
N GLY A 171 1.14 11.82 6.46
CA GLY A 171 0.66 12.70 5.41
C GLY A 171 1.01 12.25 3.98
N GLY A 172 1.50 11.02 3.82
CA GLY A 172 1.82 10.46 2.51
C GLY A 172 0.59 10.26 1.64
N TRP A 173 0.83 10.15 0.33
CA TRP A 173 -0.17 9.69 -0.62
C TRP A 173 -0.06 8.18 -0.76
N CYS A 174 -1.14 7.46 -0.46
CA CYS A 174 -1.25 6.02 -0.56
C CYS A 174 -2.32 5.63 -1.58
N HIS A 175 -2.03 4.66 -2.43
CA HIS A 175 -3.01 4.09 -3.35
C HIS A 175 -3.27 2.63 -3.03
N ILE A 176 -4.52 2.23 -3.07
CA ILE A 176 -4.92 0.86 -2.82
C ILE A 176 -6.04 0.43 -3.77
N PHE A 177 -5.93 -0.78 -4.31
CA PHE A 177 -6.98 -1.44 -5.06
C PHE A 177 -7.85 -2.26 -4.10
N PRO A 178 -9.09 -1.83 -3.80
CA PRO A 178 -9.91 -2.49 -2.79
C PRO A 178 -10.27 -3.93 -3.12
N GLU A 179 -10.26 -4.29 -4.40
CA GLU A 179 -10.54 -5.66 -4.88
C GLU A 179 -9.44 -6.65 -4.48
N GLY A 180 -8.21 -6.17 -4.18
CA GLY A 180 -7.05 -6.99 -3.79
C GLY A 180 -6.57 -7.98 -4.85
N ARG A 181 -7.12 -7.91 -6.06
CA ARG A 181 -6.74 -8.72 -7.24
C ARG A 181 -7.26 -8.07 -8.51
N ILE A 182 -6.69 -8.49 -9.66
CA ILE A 182 -7.15 -8.07 -10.97
C ILE A 182 -8.53 -8.69 -11.24
N TRP A 183 -9.49 -7.80 -11.57
CA TRP A 183 -10.86 -8.14 -11.91
C TRP A 183 -11.23 -7.51 -13.25
N GLN A 184 -11.26 -8.30 -14.30
CA GLN A 184 -11.58 -7.78 -15.63
C GLN A 184 -13.09 -7.64 -15.84
N PRO A 185 -13.55 -6.63 -16.64
CA PRO A 185 -14.97 -6.22 -16.69
C PRO A 185 -15.96 -7.27 -17.19
N TRP A 186 -15.49 -8.32 -17.87
CA TRP A 186 -16.37 -9.43 -18.27
C TRP A 186 -16.68 -10.42 -17.15
N LYS A 187 -15.98 -10.30 -16.01
CA LYS A 187 -16.29 -11.08 -14.80
C LYS A 187 -17.32 -10.29 -14.00
N LEU A 188 -18.48 -10.89 -13.77
CA LEU A 188 -19.44 -10.35 -12.84
C LEU A 188 -19.15 -10.90 -11.44
N ASN A 189 -19.35 -10.07 -10.42
CA ASN A 189 -19.35 -10.54 -9.04
C ASN A 189 -20.70 -11.19 -8.67
N ALA A 190 -20.86 -11.66 -7.43
CA ALA A 190 -22.10 -12.31 -6.96
C ALA A 190 -23.34 -11.41 -7.10
N GLU A 191 -23.18 -10.10 -7.09
CA GLU A 191 -24.26 -9.12 -7.25
C GLU A 191 -24.44 -8.65 -8.72
N GLY A 192 -23.83 -9.35 -9.69
CA GLY A 192 -23.92 -9.00 -11.11
C GLY A 192 -23.15 -7.75 -11.51
N ARG A 193 -22.25 -7.25 -10.66
CA ARG A 193 -21.47 -6.02 -10.91
C ARG A 193 -20.14 -6.35 -11.57
N ARG A 194 -19.61 -5.37 -12.30
CA ARG A 194 -18.28 -5.46 -12.96
C ARG A 194 -17.10 -5.14 -12.04
N LEU A 195 -17.35 -4.84 -10.78
CA LEU A 195 -16.35 -4.67 -9.74
C LEU A 195 -16.18 -5.96 -8.96
N GLY A 196 -14.96 -6.30 -8.60
CA GLY A 196 -14.68 -7.41 -7.71
C GLY A 196 -15.17 -7.14 -6.28
N PRO A 197 -15.23 -8.19 -5.42
CA PRO A 197 -15.56 -8.00 -4.02
C PRO A 197 -14.55 -7.09 -3.33
N LEU A 198 -15.03 -6.10 -2.61
CA LEU A 198 -14.17 -5.16 -1.88
C LEU A 198 -13.61 -5.81 -0.61
N ARG A 199 -12.32 -5.66 -0.38
CA ARG A 199 -11.60 -6.17 0.78
C ARG A 199 -11.50 -5.12 1.89
N PRO A 200 -11.42 -5.51 3.17
CA PRO A 200 -11.41 -4.56 4.29
C PRO A 200 -10.11 -3.76 4.45
N GLY A 201 -9.13 -3.95 3.56
CA GLY A 201 -7.82 -3.28 3.64
C GLY A 201 -7.91 -1.76 3.62
N VAL A 202 -8.85 -1.19 2.85
CA VAL A 202 -9.08 0.27 2.81
C VAL A 202 -9.57 0.78 4.16
N GLY A 203 -10.56 0.13 4.76
CA GLY A 203 -11.06 0.51 6.08
C GLY A 203 -9.99 0.43 7.16
N LYS A 204 -9.14 -0.61 7.12
CA LYS A 204 -7.98 -0.72 8.04
C LYS A 204 -6.99 0.43 7.85
N LEU A 205 -6.68 0.80 6.60
CA LEU A 205 -5.79 1.93 6.31
C LEU A 205 -6.36 3.25 6.83
N ILE A 206 -7.64 3.50 6.61
CA ILE A 206 -8.35 4.69 7.10
C ILE A 206 -8.33 4.73 8.63
N ALA A 207 -8.63 3.61 9.29
CA ALA A 207 -8.61 3.50 10.74
C ALA A 207 -7.22 3.77 11.35
N HIS A 208 -6.13 3.40 10.65
CA HIS A 208 -4.78 3.76 11.08
C HIS A 208 -4.45 5.25 10.94
N CYS A 209 -5.26 6.01 10.24
CA CYS A 209 -5.12 7.46 10.05
C CYS A 209 -6.13 8.27 10.87
N GLU A 210 -6.78 7.67 11.86
CA GLU A 210 -7.86 8.28 12.66
C GLU A 210 -7.49 9.62 13.34
N GLU A 211 -6.18 9.82 13.63
CA GLU A 211 -5.68 11.03 14.31
C GLU A 211 -5.41 12.20 13.35
N VAL A 212 -5.43 11.97 12.04
CA VAL A 212 -4.94 12.93 11.02
C VAL A 212 -5.93 13.17 9.86
N ASP A 213 -7.17 12.76 10.00
CA ASP A 213 -8.29 12.95 9.07
C ASP A 213 -7.92 12.80 7.59
N PRO A 214 -7.85 11.57 7.07
CA PRO A 214 -7.41 11.32 5.73
C PRO A 214 -8.43 11.77 4.69
N VAL A 215 -7.96 12.29 3.56
CA VAL A 215 -8.78 12.51 2.37
C VAL A 215 -8.82 11.22 1.57
N VAL A 216 -10.01 10.65 1.39
CA VAL A 216 -10.23 9.46 0.55
C VAL A 216 -10.78 9.90 -0.80
N LEU A 217 -10.02 9.66 -1.87
CA LEU A 217 -10.40 10.05 -3.23
C LEU A 217 -10.56 8.81 -4.12
N PRO A 218 -11.79 8.49 -4.54
CA PRO A 218 -12.01 7.41 -5.49
C PRO A 218 -11.75 7.86 -6.91
N PHE A 219 -11.25 6.96 -7.76
CA PHE A 219 -11.34 7.12 -9.20
C PHE A 219 -11.68 5.77 -9.85
N TYR A 220 -12.30 5.83 -11.02
CA TYR A 220 -12.66 4.65 -11.79
C TYR A 220 -12.04 4.74 -13.18
N HIS A 221 -11.53 3.62 -13.68
CA HIS A 221 -10.93 3.58 -15.00
C HIS A 221 -11.44 2.40 -15.83
N THR A 222 -11.39 2.57 -17.13
CA THR A 222 -11.71 1.56 -18.13
C THR A 222 -10.68 1.56 -19.24
N GLY A 223 -10.61 0.47 -20.01
CA GLY A 223 -9.71 0.35 -21.15
C GLY A 223 -8.43 -0.43 -20.87
N MET A 224 -7.90 -0.39 -19.65
CA MET A 224 -6.66 -1.10 -19.27
C MET A 224 -6.75 -2.62 -19.49
N HIS A 225 -7.92 -3.21 -19.32
CA HIS A 225 -8.17 -4.62 -19.65
C HIS A 225 -8.01 -4.96 -21.13
N ARG A 226 -8.10 -3.97 -22.02
CA ARG A 226 -7.85 -4.15 -23.47
C ARG A 226 -6.37 -3.97 -23.80
N VAL A 227 -5.68 -3.11 -23.06
CA VAL A 227 -4.23 -2.93 -23.16
C VAL A 227 -3.51 -4.21 -22.78
N LEU A 228 -3.92 -4.84 -21.67
CA LEU A 228 -3.32 -6.10 -21.22
C LEU A 228 -4.44 -7.08 -20.80
N PRO A 229 -5.07 -7.75 -21.78
CA PRO A 229 -6.17 -8.67 -21.51
C PRO A 229 -5.68 -9.94 -20.80
N GLN A 230 -6.50 -10.48 -19.92
CA GLN A 230 -6.28 -11.80 -19.34
C GLN A 230 -6.47 -12.88 -20.40
N LEU A 231 -5.60 -13.87 -20.38
CA LEU A 231 -5.76 -15.07 -21.22
C LEU A 231 -7.00 -15.87 -20.78
N PRO A 232 -7.69 -16.53 -21.71
CA PRO A 232 -8.84 -17.37 -21.38
C PRO A 232 -8.47 -18.41 -20.32
N ASN A 233 -9.35 -18.61 -19.34
CA ASN A 233 -9.20 -19.59 -18.25
C ASN A 233 -7.88 -19.50 -17.44
N SER A 234 -7.18 -18.35 -17.51
CA SER A 234 -5.92 -18.12 -16.86
C SER A 234 -5.94 -16.82 -16.03
N ARG A 235 -5.05 -16.73 -15.06
CA ARG A 235 -4.73 -15.45 -14.38
C ARG A 235 -3.62 -14.67 -15.08
N ALA A 236 -2.93 -15.30 -16.03
CA ALA A 236 -1.91 -14.65 -16.84
C ALA A 236 -2.53 -13.61 -17.78
N GLN A 237 -1.76 -12.60 -18.10
CA GLN A 237 -2.14 -11.56 -19.05
C GLN A 237 -1.35 -11.70 -20.34
N ALA A 238 -1.96 -11.32 -21.46
CA ALA A 238 -1.35 -11.40 -22.78
C ALA A 238 -0.27 -10.32 -22.93
N PHE A 239 0.95 -10.73 -23.21
CA PHE A 239 2.07 -9.84 -23.50
C PHE A 239 2.47 -9.97 -24.97
N PRO A 240 2.91 -8.90 -25.67
CA PRO A 240 3.11 -7.52 -25.19
C PRO A 240 1.80 -6.73 -25.01
N PRO A 241 1.85 -5.59 -24.29
CA PRO A 241 0.70 -4.69 -24.17
C PRO A 241 0.23 -4.19 -25.52
N LYS A 242 -1.10 -4.15 -25.72
CA LYS A 242 -1.72 -3.74 -26.98
C LYS A 242 -1.85 -2.22 -27.06
N THR A 243 -1.69 -1.69 -28.27
CA THR A 243 -1.84 -0.29 -28.61
C THR A 243 -3.21 0.01 -29.27
N GLY A 244 -3.50 1.27 -29.58
CA GLY A 244 -4.74 1.68 -30.24
C GLY A 244 -5.97 1.66 -29.33
N ASN A 245 -5.79 1.52 -28.03
CA ASN A 245 -6.89 1.48 -27.07
C ASN A 245 -7.26 2.86 -26.53
N THR A 246 -8.49 2.99 -26.05
CA THR A 246 -8.94 4.19 -25.35
C THR A 246 -9.05 3.88 -23.86
N LEU A 247 -8.29 4.62 -23.07
CA LEU A 247 -8.33 4.62 -21.61
C LEU A 247 -9.20 5.80 -21.15
N ARG A 248 -10.14 5.52 -20.26
CA ARG A 248 -10.96 6.56 -19.63
C ARG A 248 -10.77 6.48 -18.13
N ILE A 249 -10.46 7.61 -17.50
CA ILE A 249 -10.28 7.73 -16.06
C ILE A 249 -11.22 8.82 -15.58
N ARG A 250 -12.00 8.54 -14.56
CA ARG A 250 -12.88 9.53 -13.93
C ARG A 250 -12.53 9.63 -12.45
N VAL A 251 -12.12 10.82 -12.02
CA VAL A 251 -11.84 11.13 -10.63
C VAL A 251 -13.15 11.53 -9.96
N GLY A 252 -13.53 10.81 -8.90
CA GLY A 252 -14.74 11.06 -8.12
C GLY A 252 -14.59 12.23 -7.15
N GLU A 253 -15.62 12.45 -6.34
CA GLU A 253 -15.56 13.38 -5.21
C GLU A 253 -14.84 12.73 -4.02
N PRO A 254 -14.15 13.51 -3.19
CA PRO A 254 -13.64 13.02 -1.91
C PRO A 254 -14.77 12.41 -1.07
N ILE A 255 -14.52 11.23 -0.51
CA ILE A 255 -15.46 10.56 0.36
C ILE A 255 -15.22 11.06 1.78
N PRO A 256 -16.21 11.67 2.44
CA PRO A 256 -16.12 12.06 3.84
C PRO A 256 -16.03 10.80 4.71
N VAL A 257 -15.03 10.74 5.58
CA VAL A 257 -14.82 9.58 6.48
C VAL A 257 -14.83 9.99 7.95
N GLY A 258 -15.09 11.26 8.26
CA GLY A 258 -15.09 11.80 9.61
C GLY A 258 -16.04 11.05 10.54
N ASP A 259 -17.32 10.96 10.17
CA ASP A 259 -18.35 10.27 10.97
C ASP A 259 -18.01 8.79 11.19
N LEU A 260 -17.48 8.11 10.15
CA LEU A 260 -17.05 6.72 10.25
C LEU A 260 -15.86 6.55 11.20
N LEU A 261 -14.94 7.50 11.22
CA LEU A 261 -13.80 7.49 12.13
C LEU A 261 -14.22 7.77 13.56
N GLU A 262 -15.18 8.66 13.77
CA GLU A 262 -15.75 8.94 15.10
C GLU A 262 -16.41 7.69 15.66
N GLU A 263 -17.30 7.06 14.91
CA GLU A 263 -17.93 5.79 15.29
C GLU A 263 -16.88 4.68 15.57
N TYR A 264 -15.83 4.63 14.77
CA TYR A 264 -14.73 3.66 14.98
C TYR A 264 -14.00 3.92 16.30
N ARG A 265 -13.69 5.19 16.64
CA ARG A 265 -13.03 5.59 17.90
C ARG A 265 -13.89 5.19 19.10
N GLU A 266 -15.17 5.54 19.08
CA GLU A 266 -16.12 5.18 20.15
C GLU A 266 -16.19 3.67 20.39
N ARG A 267 -16.36 2.88 19.34
CA ARG A 267 -16.41 1.42 19.43
C ARG A 267 -15.09 0.80 19.90
N ARG A 268 -13.97 1.36 19.49
CA ARG A 268 -12.64 0.92 19.94
C ARG A 268 -12.47 1.18 21.42
N ASP A 269 -12.79 2.38 21.88
CA ASP A 269 -12.61 2.80 23.26
C ASP A 269 -13.55 2.02 24.19
N ALA A 270 -14.78 1.76 23.80
CA ALA A 270 -15.71 0.90 24.53
C ALA A 270 -15.15 -0.53 24.70
N ARG A 271 -14.57 -1.11 23.63
CA ARG A 271 -13.94 -2.44 23.70
C ARG A 271 -12.71 -2.46 24.61
N LEU A 272 -11.90 -1.40 24.59
CA LEU A 272 -10.71 -1.29 25.45
C LEU A 272 -11.11 -1.19 26.92
N LEU A 273 -12.14 -0.41 27.25
CA LEU A 273 -12.69 -0.30 28.60
C LEU A 273 -13.24 -1.63 29.11
N ASP A 274 -13.96 -2.35 28.26
CA ASP A 274 -14.53 -3.65 28.62
C ASP A 274 -13.42 -4.69 28.88
N ARG A 275 -12.40 -4.73 28.03
CA ARG A 275 -11.22 -5.58 28.23
C ARG A 275 -10.45 -5.23 29.49
N ALA A 276 -10.31 -3.95 29.81
CA ALA A 276 -9.66 -3.50 31.04
C ALA A 276 -10.45 -3.96 32.28
N ARG A 277 -11.77 -3.83 32.27
CA ARG A 277 -12.66 -4.33 33.32
C ARG A 277 -12.55 -5.85 33.52
N GLN A 278 -12.51 -6.61 32.42
CA GLN A 278 -12.33 -8.07 32.49
C GLN A 278 -10.97 -8.45 33.10
N LEU A 279 -9.88 -7.78 32.71
CA LEU A 279 -8.56 -8.01 33.28
C LEU A 279 -8.49 -7.65 34.77
N GLN A 280 -9.15 -6.58 35.18
CA GLN A 280 -9.22 -6.20 36.58
C GLN A 280 -10.00 -7.24 37.42
N ARG A 281 -11.15 -7.71 36.92
CA ARG A 281 -11.93 -8.78 37.55
C ARG A 281 -11.10 -10.08 37.69
N SER A 282 -10.37 -10.48 36.64
CA SER A 282 -9.52 -11.69 36.67
C SER A 282 -8.35 -11.59 37.65
N ARG A 283 -7.85 -10.38 37.93
CA ARG A 283 -6.80 -10.14 38.92
C ARG A 283 -7.34 -10.19 40.35
N LEU A 284 -8.56 -9.68 40.55
CA LEU A 284 -9.23 -9.71 41.88
C LEU A 284 -9.74 -11.10 42.25
N CYS A 285 -10.02 -11.97 41.28
CA CYS A 285 -10.48 -13.33 41.49
C CYS A 285 -9.37 -14.38 41.58
N ARG A 286 -8.08 -14.01 41.74
CA ARG A 286 -7.04 -14.98 42.10
C ARG A 286 -7.11 -15.18 43.59
N PRO A 287 -7.57 -16.35 44.11
CA PRO A 287 -7.45 -16.67 45.51
C PRO A 287 -5.96 -16.64 45.86
N CYS A 288 -5.62 -15.98 46.97
CA CYS A 288 -4.32 -16.10 47.58
C CYS A 288 -4.09 -17.59 47.93
N GLN A 289 -3.41 -18.30 47.04
CA GLN A 289 -2.80 -19.56 47.43
C GLN A 289 -1.51 -19.20 48.20
N LEU A 290 -1.71 -18.83 49.47
CA LEU A 290 -0.71 -18.90 50.51
C LEU A 290 -1.03 -20.18 51.28
N GLY A 291 -0.31 -21.22 50.95
CA GLY A 291 -0.20 -22.45 51.68
C GLY A 291 1.23 -22.94 51.59
#